data_061e974c6eb8c1f7d5ac5c4bec142064
#
_entry.id   061e974c6eb8c1f7d5ac5c4bec142064
#
_cell.length_a   1.000
_cell.length_b   1.000
_cell.length_c   1.000
_cell.angle_alpha   90.00
_cell.angle_beta   90.00
_cell.angle_gamma   90.00
#
_symmetry.space_group_name_H-M   'P 1'
#
loop_
_entity.id
_entity.type
_entity.pdbx_description
1 polymer ?
#
loop_
_entity_poly.entity_id
_entity_poly.type
_entity_poly.pdbx_seq_one_letter_code
_entity_poly.pdbx_strand_id
1 'polypeptide(L)'
;MARTPQPEQTDAKILRIAADHVRRFGLERTTVVSIAAEAGMSHANVYRYFPSKDSLVDALTDYWLKPIEAGLHEIADGPDPADDKLERILSAIHLAYRNKAETDQNIFGVFADAVVEGRAIARRHRSRVQSEIQRVLEEGMGGGVFRPGDLRRATSLVFDGLHRFIHPVSVKGDRDVPREQIDSRFERLTRVILRALA
;
A
#
# COMPACT_ATOMS: atom_id res chain seq x y z
N MET A 1 32.64 9.55 6.25
CA MET A 1 32.81 8.09 6.41
C MET A 1 31.72 7.39 5.62
N ALA A 2 32.10 6.71 4.55
CA ALA A 2 31.15 5.94 3.73
C ALA A 2 30.69 4.70 4.52
N ARG A 3 29.40 4.55 4.73
CA ARG A 3 28.78 3.39 5.38
C ARG A 3 28.98 2.18 4.45
N THR A 4 29.77 1.20 4.87
CA THR A 4 29.91 -0.07 4.16
C THR A 4 28.52 -0.70 4.02
N PRO A 5 28.06 -1.09 2.80
CA PRO A 5 26.75 -1.73 2.65
C PRO A 5 26.76 -3.03 3.47
N GLN A 6 25.79 -3.17 4.39
CA GLN A 6 25.56 -4.46 5.04
C GLN A 6 25.15 -5.47 3.96
N PRO A 7 25.63 -6.73 4.02
CA PRO A 7 25.22 -7.75 3.08
C PRO A 7 23.69 -7.90 3.13
N GLU A 8 23.05 -7.82 1.96
CA GLU A 8 21.61 -8.03 1.80
C GLU A 8 21.22 -9.38 2.40
N GLN A 9 20.22 -9.40 3.27
CA GLN A 9 19.71 -10.66 3.84
C GLN A 9 19.16 -11.55 2.71
N THR A 10 19.32 -12.87 2.84
CA THR A 10 18.98 -13.80 1.75
C THR A 10 17.51 -13.75 1.35
N ASP A 11 16.61 -13.58 2.32
CA ASP A 11 15.17 -13.39 2.08
C ASP A 11 14.88 -12.11 1.30
N ALA A 12 15.50 -10.99 1.65
CA ALA A 12 15.37 -9.73 0.92
C ALA A 12 15.88 -9.86 -0.52
N LYS A 13 17.01 -10.58 -0.74
CA LYS A 13 17.51 -10.87 -2.08
C LYS A 13 16.50 -11.68 -2.90
N ILE A 14 15.91 -12.73 -2.31
CA ILE A 14 14.90 -13.56 -2.98
C ILE A 14 13.68 -12.70 -3.35
N LEU A 15 13.19 -11.87 -2.42
CA LEU A 15 12.02 -11.01 -2.67
C LEU A 15 12.28 -9.96 -3.75
N ARG A 16 13.46 -9.34 -3.77
CA ARG A 16 13.84 -8.41 -4.84
C ARG A 16 13.84 -9.09 -6.21
N ILE A 17 14.45 -10.27 -6.32
CA ILE A 17 14.47 -11.05 -7.56
C ILE A 17 13.05 -11.48 -7.96
N ALA A 18 12.24 -11.92 -7.01
CA ALA A 18 10.85 -12.27 -7.25
C ALA A 18 10.04 -11.06 -7.76
N ALA A 19 10.25 -9.87 -7.16
CA ALA A 19 9.63 -8.64 -7.63
C ALA A 19 10.01 -8.33 -9.08
N ASP A 20 11.30 -8.42 -9.42
CA ASP A 20 11.79 -8.17 -10.78
C ASP A 20 11.25 -9.19 -11.79
N HIS A 21 11.12 -10.45 -11.38
CA HIS A 21 10.48 -11.49 -12.19
C HIS A 21 9.01 -11.20 -12.47
N VAL A 22 8.24 -10.86 -11.40
CA VAL A 22 6.81 -10.52 -11.54
C VAL A 22 6.62 -9.29 -12.41
N ARG A 23 7.47 -8.26 -12.27
CA ARG A 23 7.43 -7.07 -13.13
C ARG A 23 7.58 -7.41 -14.60
N ARG A 24 8.57 -8.26 -14.92
CA ARG A 24 8.91 -8.60 -16.32
C ARG A 24 7.93 -9.58 -16.95
N PHE A 25 7.49 -10.58 -16.20
CA PHE A 25 6.82 -11.76 -16.76
C PHE A 25 5.41 -11.99 -16.24
N GLY A 26 4.97 -11.27 -15.20
CA GLY A 26 3.74 -11.53 -14.47
C GLY A 26 3.85 -12.68 -13.48
N LEU A 27 2.86 -12.80 -12.58
CA LEU A 27 2.85 -13.81 -11.51
C LEU A 27 2.74 -15.24 -12.05
N GLU A 28 1.96 -15.45 -13.11
CA GLU A 28 1.73 -16.79 -13.67
C GLU A 28 3.01 -17.43 -14.18
N ARG A 29 3.87 -16.62 -14.84
CA ARG A 29 5.16 -17.08 -15.40
C ARG A 29 6.28 -17.05 -14.37
N THR A 30 6.05 -16.55 -13.18
CA THR A 30 7.03 -16.51 -12.10
C THR A 30 6.96 -17.80 -11.30
N THR A 31 8.07 -18.56 -11.29
CA THR A 31 8.18 -19.83 -10.56
C THR A 31 9.31 -19.77 -9.53
N VAL A 32 9.22 -20.60 -8.48
CA VAL A 32 10.31 -20.74 -7.49
C VAL A 32 11.59 -21.20 -8.18
N VAL A 33 11.47 -22.00 -9.26
CA VAL A 33 12.61 -22.49 -10.05
C VAL A 33 13.34 -21.33 -10.73
N SER A 34 12.60 -20.44 -11.42
CA SER A 34 13.19 -19.29 -12.10
C SER A 34 13.83 -18.31 -11.13
N ILE A 35 13.18 -18.06 -9.99
CA ILE A 35 13.72 -17.21 -8.93
C ILE A 35 14.99 -17.79 -8.32
N ALA A 36 15.02 -19.11 -8.03
CA ALA A 36 16.19 -19.79 -7.50
C ALA A 36 17.39 -19.71 -8.45
N ALA A 37 17.15 -19.95 -9.75
CA ALA A 37 18.17 -19.86 -10.78
C ALA A 37 18.77 -18.44 -10.86
N GLU A 38 17.95 -17.41 -10.88
CA GLU A 38 18.40 -16.00 -10.94
C GLU A 38 19.10 -15.57 -9.63
N ALA A 39 18.65 -16.11 -8.48
CA ALA A 39 19.28 -15.86 -7.18
C ALA A 39 20.62 -16.58 -7.00
N GLY A 40 20.97 -17.53 -7.89
CA GLY A 40 22.18 -18.38 -7.79
C GLY A 40 22.09 -19.38 -6.64
N MET A 41 20.90 -19.92 -6.36
CA MET A 41 20.69 -20.87 -5.27
C MET A 41 19.80 -22.05 -5.67
N SER A 42 19.79 -23.12 -4.85
CA SER A 42 18.91 -24.27 -5.10
C SER A 42 17.46 -23.96 -4.75
N HIS A 43 16.51 -24.67 -5.37
CA HIS A 43 15.08 -24.59 -5.05
C HIS A 43 14.80 -24.88 -3.57
N ALA A 44 15.48 -25.91 -3.01
CA ALA A 44 15.38 -26.29 -1.61
C ALA A 44 15.77 -25.11 -0.69
N ASN A 45 16.73 -24.30 -1.10
CA ASN A 45 17.12 -23.12 -0.34
C ASN A 45 16.04 -22.03 -0.36
N VAL A 46 15.39 -21.80 -1.50
CA VAL A 46 14.25 -20.85 -1.57
C VAL A 46 13.07 -21.33 -0.73
N TYR A 47 12.72 -22.65 -0.80
CA TYR A 47 11.63 -23.22 0.01
C TYR A 47 11.89 -23.18 1.52
N ARG A 48 13.14 -23.08 1.95
CA ARG A 48 13.49 -22.92 3.36
C ARG A 48 13.08 -21.54 3.89
N TYR A 49 13.05 -20.51 3.05
CA TYR A 49 12.60 -19.15 3.40
C TYR A 49 11.10 -18.97 3.12
N PHE A 50 10.62 -19.55 2.04
CA PHE A 50 9.22 -19.43 1.58
C PHE A 50 8.68 -20.82 1.25
N PRO A 51 7.98 -21.48 2.22
CA PRO A 51 7.55 -22.89 2.12
C PRO A 51 6.59 -23.19 0.96
N SER A 52 6.00 -22.17 0.34
CA SER A 52 5.10 -22.31 -0.81
C SER A 52 5.21 -21.12 -1.75
N LYS A 53 4.68 -21.24 -2.98
CA LYS A 53 4.52 -20.11 -3.88
C LYS A 53 3.65 -19.02 -3.25
N ASP A 54 2.58 -19.40 -2.57
CA ASP A 54 1.69 -18.45 -1.89
C ASP A 54 2.38 -17.68 -0.77
N SER A 55 3.23 -18.35 0.05
CA SER A 55 4.01 -17.67 1.08
C SER A 55 5.02 -16.68 0.48
N LEU A 56 5.61 -17.01 -0.67
CA LEU A 56 6.49 -16.09 -1.40
C LEU A 56 5.70 -14.89 -1.96
N VAL A 57 4.51 -15.12 -2.51
CA VAL A 57 3.64 -14.06 -3.04
C VAL A 57 3.16 -13.13 -1.93
N ASP A 58 2.78 -13.67 -0.77
CA ASP A 58 2.39 -12.86 0.39
C ASP A 58 3.56 -12.03 0.92
N ALA A 59 4.75 -12.62 1.01
CA ALA A 59 5.95 -11.92 1.44
C ALA A 59 6.39 -10.85 0.43
N LEU A 60 6.26 -11.12 -0.87
CA LEU A 60 6.50 -10.15 -1.93
C LEU A 60 5.52 -8.97 -1.83
N THR A 61 4.24 -9.25 -1.60
CA THR A 61 3.21 -8.23 -1.43
C THR A 61 3.51 -7.37 -0.19
N ASP A 62 3.86 -7.98 0.94
CA ASP A 62 4.25 -7.27 2.17
C ASP A 62 5.49 -6.38 1.95
N TYR A 63 6.53 -6.93 1.35
CA TYR A 63 7.75 -6.19 1.01
C TYR A 63 7.46 -4.94 0.17
N TRP A 64 6.56 -5.07 -0.78
CA TRP A 64 6.17 -3.99 -1.69
C TRP A 64 5.26 -2.94 -1.03
N LEU A 65 4.42 -3.33 -0.04
CA LEU A 65 3.53 -2.44 0.70
C LEU A 65 4.22 -1.70 1.86
N LYS A 66 5.28 -2.28 2.44
CA LYS A 66 5.99 -1.70 3.60
C LYS A 66 6.41 -0.24 3.45
N PRO A 67 6.99 0.21 2.31
CA PRO A 67 7.37 1.61 2.16
C PRO A 67 6.16 2.56 2.20
N ILE A 68 4.99 2.11 1.70
CA ILE A 68 3.75 2.89 1.77
C ILE A 68 3.34 3.04 3.24
N GLU A 69 3.25 1.92 3.97
CA GLU A 69 2.86 1.90 5.38
C GLU A 69 3.79 2.76 6.25
N ALA A 70 5.11 2.67 6.02
CA ALA A 70 6.09 3.48 6.72
C ALA A 70 5.88 4.98 6.46
N GLY A 71 5.65 5.38 5.21
CA GLY A 71 5.38 6.77 4.86
C GLY A 71 4.08 7.31 5.49
N LEU A 72 3.02 6.49 5.58
CA LEU A 72 1.78 6.88 6.26
C LEU A 72 2.01 7.07 7.77
N HIS A 73 2.78 6.18 8.39
CA HIS A 73 3.13 6.28 9.80
C HIS A 73 3.94 7.54 10.10
N GLU A 74 4.95 7.86 9.27
CA GLU A 74 5.74 9.09 9.38
C GLU A 74 4.88 10.36 9.29
N ILE A 75 3.89 10.39 8.38
CA ILE A 75 2.95 11.52 8.28
C ILE A 75 2.10 11.62 9.55
N ALA A 76 1.55 10.50 10.02
CA ALA A 76 0.70 10.48 11.20
C ALA A 76 1.46 10.88 12.50
N ASP A 77 2.76 10.57 12.59
CA ASP A 77 3.63 10.96 13.71
C ASP A 77 4.17 12.39 13.59
N GLY A 78 4.00 13.05 12.45
CA GLY A 78 4.50 14.39 12.20
C GLY A 78 3.88 15.45 13.14
N PRO A 79 4.49 16.64 13.22
CA PRO A 79 4.02 17.72 14.08
C PRO A 79 2.89 18.57 13.47
N ASP A 80 2.49 18.28 12.24
CA ASP A 80 1.48 19.06 11.50
C ASP A 80 0.09 18.95 12.14
N PRO A 81 -0.82 19.91 11.91
CA PRO A 81 -2.22 19.82 12.33
C PRO A 81 -2.92 18.57 11.78
N ALA A 82 -3.94 18.07 12.49
CA ALA A 82 -4.60 16.82 12.14
C ALA A 82 -5.29 16.82 10.77
N ASP A 83 -5.84 17.95 10.33
CA ASP A 83 -6.43 18.14 9.01
C ASP A 83 -5.37 18.04 7.90
N ASP A 84 -4.21 18.68 8.05
CA ASP A 84 -3.07 18.57 7.14
C ASP A 84 -2.53 17.15 7.09
N LYS A 85 -2.38 16.48 8.26
CA LYS A 85 -1.96 15.07 8.33
C LYS A 85 -2.94 14.17 7.57
N LEU A 86 -4.24 14.35 7.79
CA LEU A 86 -5.26 13.54 7.13
C LEU A 86 -5.22 13.74 5.61
N GLU A 87 -5.17 14.98 5.13
CA GLU A 87 -5.05 15.28 3.70
C GLU A 87 -3.80 14.63 3.09
N ARG A 88 -2.65 14.74 3.76
CA ARG A 88 -1.38 14.15 3.32
C ARG A 88 -1.41 12.61 3.30
N ILE A 89 -2.00 11.97 4.30
CA ILE A 89 -2.17 10.51 4.34
C ILE A 89 -3.02 10.05 3.15
N LEU A 90 -4.18 10.69 2.93
CA LEU A 90 -5.09 10.34 1.86
C LEU A 90 -4.42 10.53 0.49
N SER A 91 -3.72 11.65 0.31
CA SER A 91 -2.94 11.93 -0.91
C SER A 91 -1.81 10.94 -1.11
N ALA A 92 -1.08 10.56 -0.06
CA ALA A 92 0.01 9.59 -0.13
C ALA A 92 -0.49 8.21 -0.57
N ILE A 93 -1.63 7.74 -0.04
CA ILE A 93 -2.25 6.46 -0.45
C ILE A 93 -2.68 6.53 -1.92
N HIS A 94 -3.42 7.56 -2.29
CA HIS A 94 -3.90 7.77 -3.67
C HIS A 94 -2.75 7.76 -4.67
N LEU A 95 -1.73 8.60 -4.44
CA LEU A 95 -0.57 8.73 -5.31
C LEU A 95 0.26 7.44 -5.36
N ALA A 96 0.49 6.78 -4.21
CA ALA A 96 1.23 5.53 -4.17
C ALA A 96 0.53 4.43 -4.99
N TYR A 97 -0.78 4.25 -4.82
CA TYR A 97 -1.52 3.24 -5.58
C TYR A 97 -1.60 3.59 -7.05
N ARG A 98 -1.86 4.85 -7.39
CA ARG A 98 -1.93 5.30 -8.79
C ARG A 98 -0.59 5.12 -9.50
N ASN A 99 0.51 5.61 -8.91
CA ASN A 99 1.84 5.45 -9.47
C ASN A 99 2.17 3.97 -9.70
N LYS A 100 1.87 3.12 -8.72
CA LYS A 100 2.17 1.68 -8.82
C LYS A 100 1.27 0.97 -9.85
N ALA A 101 0.01 1.34 -9.97
CA ALA A 101 -0.88 0.81 -11.00
C ALA A 101 -0.40 1.19 -12.42
N GLU A 102 0.28 2.32 -12.58
CA GLU A 102 0.84 2.78 -13.85
C GLU A 102 2.22 2.18 -14.14
N THR A 103 3.12 2.16 -13.16
CA THR A 103 4.54 1.80 -13.36
C THR A 103 4.87 0.35 -13.03
N ASP A 104 4.09 -0.31 -12.17
CA ASP A 104 4.33 -1.65 -11.63
C ASP A 104 3.08 -2.54 -11.77
N GLN A 105 2.44 -2.50 -12.94
CA GLN A 105 1.10 -3.09 -13.19
C GLN A 105 0.97 -4.54 -12.73
N ASN A 106 1.99 -5.37 -13.00
CA ASN A 106 1.97 -6.78 -12.64
C ASN A 106 1.98 -6.99 -11.12
N ILE A 107 2.80 -6.24 -10.38
CA ILE A 107 2.85 -6.34 -8.91
C ILE A 107 1.61 -5.72 -8.29
N PHE A 108 1.16 -4.56 -8.79
CA PHE A 108 -0.09 -3.96 -8.33
C PHE A 108 -1.29 -4.88 -8.58
N GLY A 109 -1.28 -5.62 -9.70
CA GLY A 109 -2.25 -6.68 -10.00
C GLY A 109 -2.28 -7.76 -8.92
N VAL A 110 -1.11 -8.26 -8.50
CA VAL A 110 -1.00 -9.27 -7.41
C VAL A 110 -1.64 -8.74 -6.11
N PHE A 111 -1.40 -7.49 -5.76
CA PHE A 111 -2.02 -6.89 -4.57
C PHE A 111 -3.54 -6.75 -4.72
N ALA A 112 -4.03 -6.27 -5.87
CA ALA A 112 -5.46 -6.14 -6.11
C ALA A 112 -6.17 -7.51 -6.08
N ASP A 113 -5.55 -8.54 -6.64
CA ASP A 113 -6.06 -9.91 -6.61
C ASP A 113 -6.08 -10.47 -5.18
N ALA A 114 -5.03 -10.19 -4.37
CA ALA A 114 -5.01 -10.53 -2.94
C ALA A 114 -6.15 -9.87 -2.13
N VAL A 115 -6.59 -8.67 -2.54
CA VAL A 115 -7.78 -8.01 -1.95
C VAL A 115 -9.06 -8.76 -2.35
N VAL A 116 -9.22 -9.13 -3.61
CA VAL A 116 -10.39 -9.89 -4.10
C VAL A 116 -10.50 -11.26 -3.41
N GLU A 117 -9.36 -11.95 -3.27
CA GLU A 117 -9.28 -13.27 -2.61
C GLU A 117 -9.38 -13.17 -1.08
N GLY A 118 -9.39 -11.97 -0.52
CA GLY A 118 -9.43 -11.76 0.93
C GLY A 118 -8.20 -12.34 1.64
N ARG A 119 -7.01 -12.27 1.04
CA ARG A 119 -5.77 -12.80 1.63
C ARG A 119 -5.40 -12.03 2.91
N ALA A 120 -4.76 -12.74 3.85
CA ALA A 120 -4.39 -12.16 5.14
C ALA A 120 -3.49 -10.93 5.00
N ILE A 121 -2.58 -10.92 4.03
CA ILE A 121 -1.69 -9.78 3.76
C ILE A 121 -2.48 -8.51 3.37
N ALA A 122 -3.49 -8.64 2.49
CA ALA A 122 -4.32 -7.51 2.07
C ALA A 122 -5.15 -6.96 3.24
N ARG A 123 -5.71 -7.85 4.09
CA ARG A 123 -6.43 -7.44 5.30
C ARG A 123 -5.52 -6.72 6.30
N ARG A 124 -4.30 -7.22 6.54
CA ARG A 124 -3.33 -6.57 7.42
C ARG A 124 -2.96 -5.18 6.93
N HIS A 125 -2.67 -5.05 5.63
CA HIS A 125 -2.38 -3.75 5.04
C HIS A 125 -3.55 -2.76 5.22
N ARG A 126 -4.77 -3.18 4.89
CA ARG A 126 -5.97 -2.36 5.12
C ARG A 126 -6.11 -1.93 6.58
N SER A 127 -5.88 -2.84 7.53
CA SER A 127 -5.95 -2.52 8.96
C SER A 127 -4.90 -1.50 9.38
N ARG A 128 -3.66 -1.60 8.87
CA ARG A 128 -2.59 -0.63 9.14
C ARG A 128 -2.95 0.76 8.60
N VAL A 129 -3.40 0.84 7.34
CA VAL A 129 -3.87 2.10 6.74
C VAL A 129 -5.02 2.70 7.56
N GLN A 130 -6.00 1.87 7.94
CA GLN A 130 -7.13 2.31 8.76
C GLN A 130 -6.68 2.82 10.13
N SER A 131 -5.73 2.15 10.79
CA SER A 131 -5.21 2.57 12.09
C SER A 131 -4.53 3.93 12.03
N GLU A 132 -3.76 4.24 10.97
CA GLU A 132 -3.14 5.56 10.84
C GLU A 132 -4.18 6.66 10.62
N ILE A 133 -5.19 6.41 9.79
CA ILE A 133 -6.30 7.35 9.57
C ILE A 133 -7.07 7.58 10.87
N GLN A 134 -7.40 6.51 11.62
CA GLN A 134 -8.11 6.62 12.89
C GLN A 134 -7.33 7.40 13.93
N ARG A 135 -6.02 7.18 14.04
CA ARG A 135 -5.14 7.91 14.95
C ARG A 135 -5.17 9.41 14.70
N VAL A 136 -5.11 9.84 13.43
CA VAL A 136 -5.20 11.26 13.06
C VAL A 136 -6.59 11.83 13.29
N LEU A 137 -7.66 11.05 13.03
CA LEU A 137 -9.03 11.48 13.33
C LEU A 137 -9.25 11.67 14.84
N GLU A 138 -8.75 10.74 15.68
CA GLU A 138 -8.81 10.86 17.14
C GLU A 138 -8.03 12.07 17.65
N GLU A 139 -6.82 12.30 17.14
CA GLU A 139 -6.01 13.48 17.46
C GLU A 139 -6.76 14.77 17.10
N GLY A 140 -7.34 14.83 15.90
CA GLY A 140 -8.09 16.00 15.44
C GLY A 140 -9.36 16.26 16.24
N MET A 141 -10.10 15.23 16.64
CA MET A 141 -11.26 15.36 17.52
C MET A 141 -10.86 15.81 18.93
N GLY A 142 -9.79 15.25 19.47
CA GLY A 142 -9.26 15.63 20.78
C GLY A 142 -8.67 17.05 20.81
N GLY A 143 -8.08 17.51 19.72
CA GLY A 143 -7.51 18.85 19.54
C GLY A 143 -8.49 19.91 19.07
N GLY A 144 -9.76 19.56 18.78
CA GLY A 144 -10.77 20.50 18.30
C GLY A 144 -10.62 20.93 16.82
N VAL A 145 -9.77 20.25 16.06
CA VAL A 145 -9.63 20.44 14.60
C VAL A 145 -10.80 19.82 13.87
N PHE A 146 -11.23 18.64 14.33
CA PHE A 146 -12.43 17.97 13.85
C PHE A 146 -13.55 18.01 14.90
N ARG A 147 -14.80 17.99 14.43
CA ARG A 147 -15.96 17.94 15.33
C ARG A 147 -15.92 16.68 16.20
N PRO A 148 -16.19 16.79 17.50
CA PRO A 148 -16.39 15.63 18.36
C PRO A 148 -17.47 14.71 17.79
N GLY A 149 -17.21 13.42 17.69
CA GLY A 149 -18.16 12.49 17.09
C GLY A 149 -17.76 11.03 17.21
N ASP A 150 -18.48 10.18 16.48
CA ASP A 150 -18.21 8.76 16.42
C ASP A 150 -17.04 8.50 15.42
N LEU A 151 -15.91 8.04 15.94
CA LEU A 151 -14.72 7.69 15.17
C LEU A 151 -15.03 6.70 14.04
N ARG A 152 -15.94 5.73 14.27
CA ARG A 152 -16.31 4.75 13.23
C ARG A 152 -17.00 5.43 12.06
N ARG A 153 -17.92 6.36 12.34
CA ARG A 153 -18.62 7.13 11.29
C ARG A 153 -17.65 8.01 10.52
N ALA A 154 -16.73 8.70 11.20
CA ALA A 154 -15.70 9.50 10.54
C ALA A 154 -14.79 8.63 9.67
N THR A 155 -14.36 7.47 10.17
CA THR A 155 -13.57 6.50 9.41
C THR A 155 -14.33 5.98 8.18
N SER A 156 -15.61 5.61 8.34
CA SER A 156 -16.46 5.17 7.22
C SER A 156 -16.62 6.26 6.17
N LEU A 157 -16.86 7.51 6.59
CA LEU A 157 -16.98 8.65 5.67
C LEU A 157 -15.73 8.76 4.77
N VAL A 158 -14.53 8.61 5.35
CA VAL A 158 -13.28 8.68 4.60
C VAL A 158 -13.17 7.51 3.60
N PHE A 159 -13.35 6.26 4.06
CA PHE A 159 -13.18 5.09 3.21
C PHE A 159 -14.27 4.96 2.13
N ASP A 160 -15.51 5.25 2.46
CA ASP A 160 -16.63 5.15 1.52
C ASP A 160 -16.59 6.30 0.50
N GLY A 161 -16.28 7.52 0.96
CA GLY A 161 -16.16 8.69 0.09
C GLY A 161 -15.00 8.61 -0.88
N LEU A 162 -13.87 8.02 -0.47
CA LEU A 162 -12.66 7.91 -1.31
C LEU A 162 -12.43 6.50 -1.87
N HIS A 163 -13.40 5.58 -1.74
CA HIS A 163 -13.26 4.19 -2.16
C HIS A 163 -12.64 4.05 -3.56
N ARG A 164 -13.14 4.80 -4.53
CA ARG A 164 -12.65 4.75 -5.92
C ARG A 164 -11.16 5.04 -6.04
N PHE A 165 -10.61 5.87 -5.16
CA PHE A 165 -9.25 6.42 -5.28
C PHE A 165 -8.22 5.70 -4.41
N ILE A 166 -8.67 5.00 -3.35
CA ILE A 166 -7.81 4.34 -2.37
C ILE A 166 -8.11 2.83 -2.22
N HIS A 167 -9.04 2.28 -3.00
CA HIS A 167 -9.29 0.84 -3.02
C HIS A 167 -8.55 0.20 -4.20
N PRO A 168 -7.65 -0.79 -3.99
CA PRO A 168 -6.75 -1.31 -5.02
C PRO A 168 -7.47 -1.81 -6.27
N VAL A 169 -8.61 -2.48 -6.12
CA VAL A 169 -9.38 -3.00 -7.26
C VAL A 169 -9.96 -1.87 -8.11
N SER A 170 -10.47 -0.81 -7.47
CA SER A 170 -11.00 0.36 -8.16
C SER A 170 -9.88 1.12 -8.90
N VAL A 171 -8.73 1.31 -8.25
CA VAL A 171 -7.56 1.94 -8.86
C VAL A 171 -7.05 1.13 -10.05
N LYS A 172 -7.01 -0.22 -9.95
CA LYS A 172 -6.66 -1.12 -11.06
C LYS A 172 -7.64 -0.95 -12.24
N GLY A 173 -8.93 -0.82 -11.94
CA GLY A 173 -9.97 -0.62 -12.96
C GLY A 173 -9.92 0.74 -13.66
N ASP A 174 -9.48 1.77 -12.96
CA ASP A 174 -9.35 3.14 -13.48
C ASP A 174 -7.99 3.44 -14.13
N ARG A 175 -7.15 2.44 -14.37
CA ARG A 175 -5.79 2.60 -14.91
C ARG A 175 -5.74 3.42 -16.19
N ASP A 176 -6.69 3.22 -17.08
CA ASP A 176 -6.74 3.85 -18.41
C ASP A 176 -7.47 5.21 -18.39
N VAL A 177 -8.00 5.63 -17.24
CA VAL A 177 -8.60 6.97 -17.08
C VAL A 177 -7.48 8.00 -16.94
N PRO A 178 -7.54 9.15 -17.65
CA PRO A 178 -6.53 10.19 -17.56
C PRO A 178 -6.24 10.61 -16.10
N ARG A 179 -4.95 10.65 -15.74
CA ARG A 179 -4.50 10.92 -14.38
C ARG A 179 -5.05 12.24 -13.84
N GLU A 180 -4.94 13.30 -14.61
CA GLU A 180 -5.45 14.64 -14.25
C GLU A 180 -6.94 14.62 -13.86
N GLN A 181 -7.75 13.83 -14.59
CA GLN A 181 -9.16 13.68 -14.30
C GLN A 181 -9.42 12.98 -12.95
N ILE A 182 -8.65 11.94 -12.64
CA ILE A 182 -8.76 11.19 -11.38
C ILE A 182 -8.28 12.04 -10.23
N ASP A 183 -7.10 12.66 -10.35
CA ASP A 183 -6.48 13.48 -9.30
C ASP A 183 -7.37 14.68 -8.96
N SER A 184 -7.92 15.39 -9.97
CA SER A 184 -8.85 16.50 -9.76
C SER A 184 -10.15 16.10 -9.04
N ARG A 185 -10.67 14.89 -9.30
CA ARG A 185 -11.84 14.36 -8.58
C ARG A 185 -11.49 13.98 -7.14
N PHE A 186 -10.34 13.33 -6.95
CA PHE A 186 -9.83 12.99 -5.63
C PHE A 186 -9.70 14.22 -4.75
N GLU A 187 -9.01 15.27 -5.21
CA GLU A 187 -8.81 16.52 -4.48
C GLU A 187 -10.13 17.20 -4.08
N ARG A 188 -11.11 17.22 -5.01
CA ARG A 188 -12.42 17.79 -4.69
C ARG A 188 -13.15 17.03 -3.59
N LEU A 189 -13.14 15.69 -3.63
CA LEU A 189 -13.79 14.87 -2.63
C LEU A 189 -13.08 14.91 -1.29
N THR A 190 -11.73 14.92 -1.28
CA THR A 190 -10.93 15.09 -0.06
C THR A 190 -11.29 16.39 0.64
N ARG A 191 -11.39 17.52 -0.08
CA ARG A 191 -11.81 18.80 0.50
C ARG A 191 -13.24 18.77 1.07
N VAL A 192 -14.17 18.05 0.42
CA VAL A 192 -15.54 17.87 0.95
C VAL A 192 -15.52 17.07 2.25
N ILE A 193 -14.75 15.99 2.31
CA ILE A 193 -14.63 15.16 3.50
C ILE A 193 -14.01 15.93 4.65
N LEU A 194 -12.90 16.65 4.43
CA LEU A 194 -12.26 17.47 5.47
C LEU A 194 -13.24 18.53 6.04
N ARG A 195 -14.00 19.20 5.17
CA ARG A 195 -15.05 20.16 5.63
C ARG A 195 -16.19 19.49 6.38
N ALA A 196 -16.52 18.25 6.05
CA ALA A 196 -17.57 17.51 6.77
C ALA A 196 -17.13 17.05 8.15
N LEU A 197 -15.82 16.88 8.35
CA LEU A 197 -15.19 16.51 9.62
C LEU A 197 -14.94 17.73 10.52
N ALA A 198 -14.62 18.90 9.95
CA ALA A 198 -14.46 20.18 10.65
C ALA A 198 -15.81 20.73 11.12
#